data_ad26b5cdb53d4f2e6b03e8c5d0ff530f
#
_entry.id   ad26b5cdb53d4f2e6b03e8c5d0ff530f
#
_cell.length_a   1.000
_cell.length_b   1.000
_cell.length_c   1.000
_cell.angle_alpha   90.00
_cell.angle_beta   90.00
_cell.angle_gamma   90.00
#
_symmetry.space_group_name_H-M   'P 1'
#
loop_
_entity.id
_entity.type
_entity.pdbx_description
1 polymer ?
#
loop_
_entity_poly.entity_id
_entity_poly.type
_entity_poly.pdbx_seq_one_letter_code
_entity_poly.pdbx_strand_id
1 'polypeptide(L)'
;ILDLRGGTPLFPAPEKREGYLRADPGHAPSVAKATLEASQLVGTFEKPLYVRLETSLCAHSRAEKPACSNCLNVCPTGAITSAGEHVAIDPMICAGCGSCSAVCPSGAIAYDAPPVDAVFRRMSTLAHTYTEAGGTDARLLVHDEAHGREMISLAARFGRGLPSNVIPLEVDALSGFGHAEMLAAFACGFGHVDVLLSPKTERGVIEAQAALAQAGAGS
;
A
#
# COMPACT_ATOMS: atom_id res chain seq x y z
N ILE A 1 12.81 6.01 -18.76
CA ILE A 1 14.28 5.93 -18.67
C ILE A 1 14.70 4.48 -18.85
N LEU A 2 15.59 4.18 -19.80
CA LEU A 2 16.22 2.87 -19.97
C LEU A 2 17.65 2.91 -19.38
N ASP A 3 17.86 2.14 -18.30
CA ASP A 3 19.16 2.05 -17.61
C ASP A 3 19.87 0.73 -17.94
N LEU A 4 20.98 0.84 -18.70
CA LEU A 4 21.83 -0.27 -19.12
C LEU A 4 23.24 -0.19 -18.51
N ARG A 5 23.44 0.56 -17.43
CA ARG A 5 24.79 0.80 -16.87
C ARG A 5 25.35 -0.39 -16.09
N GLY A 6 24.53 -1.36 -15.69
CA GLY A 6 24.92 -2.52 -14.91
C GLY A 6 25.28 -2.27 -13.43
N GLY A 7 25.39 -1.01 -12.99
CA GLY A 7 25.75 -0.62 -11.64
C GLY A 7 24.54 -0.48 -10.70
N THR A 8 24.71 0.33 -9.64
CA THR A 8 23.61 0.67 -8.72
C THR A 8 22.47 1.38 -9.46
N PRO A 9 21.19 1.04 -9.16
CA PRO A 9 20.04 1.72 -9.74
C PRO A 9 20.09 3.24 -9.51
N LEU A 10 19.51 4.01 -10.44
CA LEU A 10 19.41 5.48 -10.32
C LEU A 10 18.48 5.92 -9.19
N PHE A 11 17.50 5.07 -8.86
CA PHE A 11 16.45 5.41 -7.91
C PHE A 11 16.29 4.29 -6.88
N PRO A 12 15.89 4.60 -5.65
CA PRO A 12 15.41 3.61 -4.69
C PRO A 12 14.21 2.84 -5.26
N ALA A 13 14.08 1.56 -4.91
CA ALA A 13 13.01 0.67 -5.37
C ALA A 13 12.66 0.86 -6.86
N PRO A 14 13.62 0.59 -7.77
CA PRO A 14 13.48 0.89 -9.20
C PRO A 14 12.31 0.14 -9.84
N GLU A 15 11.93 -1.02 -9.31
CA GLU A 15 10.80 -1.84 -9.73
C GLU A 15 9.43 -1.18 -9.48
N LYS A 16 9.38 -0.16 -8.62
CA LYS A 16 8.17 0.62 -8.32
C LYS A 16 8.08 1.92 -9.12
N ARG A 17 9.12 2.27 -9.84
CA ARG A 17 9.16 3.48 -10.66
C ARG A 17 8.69 3.20 -12.07
N GLU A 18 7.48 3.61 -12.39
CA GLU A 18 6.92 3.50 -13.74
C GLU A 18 7.78 4.26 -14.76
N GLY A 19 7.99 3.65 -15.91
CA GLY A 19 8.83 4.20 -16.97
C GLY A 19 10.34 4.17 -16.69
N TYR A 20 10.78 3.56 -15.58
CA TYR A 20 12.18 3.23 -15.34
C TYR A 20 12.42 1.75 -15.63
N LEU A 21 13.04 1.48 -16.76
CA LEU A 21 13.38 0.13 -17.21
C LEU A 21 14.87 -0.10 -17.01
N ARG A 22 15.22 -1.24 -16.43
CA ARG A 22 16.60 -1.60 -16.16
C ARG A 22 16.90 -3.01 -16.65
N ALA A 23 18.04 -3.18 -17.32
CA ALA A 23 18.53 -4.48 -17.73
C ALA A 23 20.05 -4.59 -17.52
N ASP A 24 20.50 -5.82 -17.28
CA ASP A 24 21.92 -6.14 -17.26
C ASP A 24 22.48 -6.01 -18.70
N PRO A 25 23.45 -5.14 -18.94
CA PRO A 25 24.02 -4.95 -20.28
C PRO A 25 24.74 -6.20 -20.80
N GLY A 26 25.19 -7.10 -19.91
CA GLY A 26 25.79 -8.38 -20.26
C GLY A 26 24.77 -9.46 -20.66
N HIS A 27 23.47 -9.22 -20.47
CA HIS A 27 22.43 -10.21 -20.78
C HIS A 27 21.53 -9.74 -21.92
N ALA A 28 21.88 -10.08 -23.17
CA ALA A 28 21.20 -9.61 -24.36
C ALA A 28 19.65 -9.80 -24.37
N PRO A 29 19.07 -10.93 -23.89
CA PRO A 29 17.63 -11.08 -23.82
C PRO A 29 16.96 -10.05 -22.90
N SER A 30 17.56 -9.70 -21.74
CA SER A 30 17.04 -8.67 -20.84
C SER A 30 17.08 -7.29 -21.48
N VAL A 31 18.16 -6.99 -22.21
CA VAL A 31 18.30 -5.73 -22.96
C VAL A 31 17.23 -5.62 -24.05
N ALA A 32 17.05 -6.69 -24.84
CA ALA A 32 16.04 -6.73 -25.89
C ALA A 32 14.62 -6.55 -25.33
N LYS A 33 14.29 -7.23 -24.22
CA LYS A 33 13.01 -7.08 -23.53
C LYS A 33 12.80 -5.63 -23.07
N ALA A 34 13.75 -5.06 -22.33
CA ALA A 34 13.65 -3.70 -21.82
C ALA A 34 13.57 -2.65 -22.95
N THR A 35 14.26 -2.88 -24.06
CA THR A 35 14.18 -2.02 -25.26
C THR A 35 12.80 -2.10 -25.91
N LEU A 36 12.23 -3.30 -26.04
CA LEU A 36 10.88 -3.48 -26.57
C LEU A 36 9.84 -2.80 -25.67
N GLU A 37 9.93 -2.99 -24.34
CA GLU A 37 9.06 -2.30 -23.37
C GLU A 37 9.20 -0.78 -23.49
N ALA A 38 10.43 -0.25 -23.59
CA ALA A 38 10.68 1.17 -23.78
C ALA A 38 10.03 1.72 -25.07
N SER A 39 10.05 0.95 -26.15
CA SER A 39 9.46 1.36 -27.43
C SER A 39 7.94 1.50 -27.41
N GLN A 40 7.27 0.85 -26.44
CA GLN A 40 5.82 0.96 -26.24
C GLN A 40 5.44 2.18 -25.36
N LEU A 41 6.41 2.81 -24.69
CA LEU A 41 6.18 3.98 -23.83
C LEU A 41 6.18 5.28 -24.64
N VAL A 42 5.33 5.34 -25.67
CA VAL A 42 5.16 6.50 -26.56
C VAL A 42 3.72 7.01 -26.46
N GLY A 43 3.55 8.28 -26.14
CA GLY A 43 2.23 8.91 -26.02
C GLY A 43 2.03 9.63 -24.70
N THR A 44 0.77 9.93 -24.39
CA THR A 44 0.36 10.54 -23.11
C THR A 44 -0.24 9.45 -22.23
N PHE A 45 0.22 9.38 -21.00
CA PHE A 45 -0.24 8.41 -20.00
C PHE A 45 -0.88 9.15 -18.85
N GLU A 46 -2.05 8.70 -18.43
CA GLU A 46 -2.70 9.16 -17.21
C GLU A 46 -2.19 8.35 -16.03
N LYS A 47 -1.97 9.03 -14.90
CA LYS A 47 -1.56 8.39 -13.66
C LYS A 47 -2.53 8.75 -12.54
N PRO A 48 -3.06 7.77 -11.80
CA PRO A 48 -3.94 8.03 -10.68
C PRO A 48 -3.26 8.85 -9.57
N LEU A 49 -4.03 9.69 -8.90
CA LEU A 49 -3.63 10.31 -7.63
C LEU A 49 -3.95 9.33 -6.51
N TYR A 50 -2.95 8.60 -6.03
CA TYR A 50 -3.13 7.55 -5.04
C TYR A 50 -3.36 8.05 -3.62
N VAL A 51 -2.86 9.25 -3.31
CA VAL A 51 -2.90 9.81 -1.97
C VAL A 51 -3.33 11.28 -2.01
N ARG A 52 -4.09 11.68 -1.00
CA ARG A 52 -4.47 13.07 -0.75
C ARG A 52 -3.61 13.62 0.39
N LEU A 53 -3.19 14.87 0.26
CA LEU A 53 -2.45 15.60 1.29
C LEU A 53 -3.27 16.83 1.74
N GLU A 54 -3.58 16.86 3.03
CA GLU A 54 -4.14 18.03 3.71
C GLU A 54 -3.01 18.74 4.47
N THR A 55 -2.49 19.80 3.90
CA THR A 55 -1.28 20.48 4.41
C THR A 55 -1.49 21.12 5.80
N SER A 56 -2.71 21.54 6.11
CA SER A 56 -3.06 22.15 7.39
C SER A 56 -2.92 21.19 8.58
N LEU A 57 -3.04 19.87 8.32
CA LEU A 57 -2.90 18.81 9.32
C LEU A 57 -1.46 18.29 9.43
N CYS A 58 -0.56 18.69 8.50
CA CYS A 58 0.79 18.14 8.46
C CYS A 58 1.63 18.62 9.65
N ALA A 59 2.21 17.67 10.37
CA ALA A 59 3.09 17.95 11.51
C ALA A 59 4.58 17.91 11.14
N HIS A 60 4.94 18.11 9.85
CA HIS A 60 6.30 17.97 9.37
C HIS A 60 7.26 18.96 10.02
N SER A 61 6.89 20.24 10.04
CA SER A 61 7.72 21.28 10.66
C SER A 61 6.84 22.38 11.25
N ARG A 62 7.30 22.97 12.35
CA ARG A 62 6.75 24.22 12.90
C ARG A 62 7.89 25.11 13.34
N ALA A 63 7.77 26.39 13.01
CA ALA A 63 8.80 27.40 13.32
C ALA A 63 10.21 26.94 12.89
N GLU A 64 10.32 26.43 11.67
CA GLU A 64 11.55 25.95 11.04
C GLU A 64 12.21 24.76 11.75
N LYS A 65 11.51 24.10 12.69
CA LYS A 65 11.99 22.90 13.36
C LYS A 65 11.29 21.67 12.83
N PRO A 66 12.00 20.73 12.15
CA PRO A 66 11.42 19.45 11.74
C PRO A 66 10.93 18.68 12.97
N ALA A 67 9.67 18.21 12.91
CA ALA A 67 9.04 17.47 13.98
C ALA A 67 8.63 16.04 13.56
N CYS A 68 8.12 15.87 12.32
CA CYS A 68 7.70 14.58 11.80
C CYS A 68 8.35 14.30 10.45
N SER A 69 8.90 13.09 10.29
CA SER A 69 9.51 12.61 9.03
C SER A 69 9.04 11.22 8.62
N ASN A 70 7.98 10.69 9.23
CA ASN A 70 7.54 9.31 9.03
C ASN A 70 7.31 8.97 7.55
N CYS A 71 6.55 9.80 6.85
CA CYS A 71 6.24 9.58 5.42
C CYS A 71 7.47 9.71 4.50
N LEU A 72 8.42 10.59 4.86
CA LEU A 72 9.69 10.74 4.14
C LEU A 72 10.55 9.47 4.24
N ASN A 73 10.57 8.86 5.44
CA ASN A 73 11.40 7.70 5.74
C ASN A 73 10.86 6.40 5.10
N VAL A 74 9.55 6.30 4.88
CA VAL A 74 8.94 5.07 4.34
C VAL A 74 8.68 5.13 2.84
N CYS A 75 8.86 6.27 2.18
CA CYS A 75 8.58 6.39 0.76
C CYS A 75 9.63 5.66 -0.10
N PRO A 76 9.29 4.53 -0.74
CA PRO A 76 10.28 3.70 -1.44
C PRO A 76 10.76 4.34 -2.75
N THR A 77 9.99 5.27 -3.31
CA THR A 77 10.32 5.93 -4.59
C THR A 77 10.90 7.33 -4.43
N GLY A 78 10.93 7.87 -3.20
CA GLY A 78 11.36 9.23 -2.94
C GLY A 78 10.39 10.29 -3.51
N ALA A 79 9.12 9.96 -3.67
CA ALA A 79 8.10 10.88 -4.15
C ALA A 79 7.75 12.00 -3.17
N ILE A 80 8.15 11.85 -1.90
CA ILE A 80 7.81 12.79 -0.84
C ILE A 80 9.05 13.62 -0.49
N THR A 81 8.90 14.94 -0.46
CA THR A 81 9.95 15.88 -0.13
C THR A 81 9.49 16.90 0.91
N SER A 82 10.42 17.50 1.64
CA SER A 82 10.10 18.62 2.54
C SER A 82 9.76 19.88 1.73
N ALA A 83 8.70 20.56 2.12
CA ALA A 83 8.22 21.81 1.52
C ALA A 83 7.99 22.91 2.58
N GLY A 84 8.95 23.08 3.49
CA GLY A 84 8.86 24.02 4.59
C GLY A 84 8.08 23.44 5.78
N GLU A 85 6.91 23.99 6.08
CA GLU A 85 6.09 23.52 7.21
C GLU A 85 5.34 22.20 6.96
N HIS A 86 5.21 21.79 5.72
CA HIS A 86 4.58 20.54 5.32
C HIS A 86 5.47 19.76 4.33
N VAL A 87 5.05 18.58 3.95
CA VAL A 87 5.65 17.79 2.87
C VAL A 87 4.95 18.09 1.54
N ALA A 88 5.65 17.84 0.43
CA ALA A 88 5.06 17.79 -0.92
C ALA A 88 5.17 16.37 -1.46
N ILE A 89 4.20 15.96 -2.26
CA ILE A 89 4.16 14.65 -2.90
C ILE A 89 4.12 14.84 -4.41
N ASP A 90 5.10 14.28 -5.11
CA ASP A 90 5.11 14.24 -6.58
C ASP A 90 4.25 13.05 -7.06
N PRO A 91 3.07 13.29 -7.67
CA PRO A 91 2.18 12.23 -8.11
C PRO A 91 2.79 11.40 -9.24
N MET A 92 3.69 11.98 -10.05
CA MET A 92 4.33 11.28 -11.16
C MET A 92 5.39 10.28 -10.68
N ILE A 93 5.96 10.51 -9.49
CA ILE A 93 6.93 9.61 -8.85
C ILE A 93 6.26 8.63 -7.90
N CYS A 94 5.10 8.97 -7.35
CA CYS A 94 4.38 8.16 -6.39
C CYS A 94 3.99 6.80 -7.00
N ALA A 95 4.33 5.69 -6.34
CA ALA A 95 4.00 4.33 -6.78
C ALA A 95 2.66 3.82 -6.21
N GLY A 96 1.92 4.61 -5.43
CA GLY A 96 0.63 4.21 -4.87
C GLY A 96 0.71 3.12 -3.79
N CYS A 97 1.87 2.88 -3.18
CA CYS A 97 2.03 1.82 -2.18
C CYS A 97 1.30 2.06 -0.84
N GLY A 98 0.87 3.29 -0.56
CA GLY A 98 0.08 3.64 0.62
C GLY A 98 0.85 3.74 1.94
N SER A 99 2.13 3.35 2.02
CA SER A 99 2.90 3.33 3.28
C SER A 99 2.91 4.68 4.01
N CYS A 100 2.91 5.78 3.25
CA CYS A 100 2.92 7.13 3.82
C CYS A 100 1.60 7.50 4.53
N SER A 101 0.46 7.00 4.06
CA SER A 101 -0.83 7.18 4.74
C SER A 101 -0.89 6.36 6.02
N ALA A 102 -0.44 5.11 5.99
CA ALA A 102 -0.43 4.22 7.16
C ALA A 102 0.39 4.78 8.33
N VAL A 103 1.51 5.46 8.05
CA VAL A 103 2.40 6.01 9.10
C VAL A 103 2.10 7.46 9.47
N CYS A 104 1.11 8.11 8.86
CA CYS A 104 0.81 9.52 9.12
C CYS A 104 0.01 9.68 10.42
N PRO A 105 0.62 10.22 11.50
CA PRO A 105 -0.05 10.25 12.81
C PRO A 105 -1.16 11.31 12.88
N SER A 106 -1.15 12.28 11.97
CA SER A 106 -2.15 13.37 11.95
C SER A 106 -3.23 13.17 10.88
N GLY A 107 -3.15 12.10 10.07
CA GLY A 107 -4.05 11.89 8.94
C GLY A 107 -3.91 12.92 7.81
N ALA A 108 -2.82 13.72 7.83
CA ALA A 108 -2.54 14.69 6.76
C ALA A 108 -2.37 14.03 5.39
N ILE A 109 -1.81 12.83 5.36
CA ILE A 109 -1.78 11.98 4.16
C ILE A 109 -2.81 10.88 4.33
N ALA A 110 -3.76 10.81 3.43
CA ALA A 110 -4.76 9.75 3.36
C ALA A 110 -4.69 9.03 2.00
N TYR A 111 -4.90 7.72 2.00
CA TYR A 111 -5.03 6.96 0.77
C TYR A 111 -6.35 7.28 0.09
N ASP A 112 -6.35 7.46 -1.23
CA ASP A 112 -7.51 7.97 -1.97
C ASP A 112 -7.88 7.12 -3.19
N ALA A 113 -7.31 5.94 -3.30
CA ALA A 113 -7.59 4.99 -4.39
C ALA A 113 -7.80 3.54 -3.85
N PRO A 114 -8.97 3.20 -3.30
CA PRO A 114 -10.12 4.05 -2.98
C PRO A 114 -9.94 4.87 -1.69
N PRO A 115 -10.78 5.88 -1.45
CA PRO A 115 -10.75 6.64 -0.19
C PRO A 115 -10.95 5.73 1.03
N VAL A 116 -10.25 6.05 2.11
CA VAL A 116 -10.28 5.30 3.38
C VAL A 116 -11.71 5.08 3.89
N ASP A 117 -12.60 6.07 3.75
CA ASP A 117 -14.01 5.93 4.12
C ASP A 117 -14.74 4.81 3.36
N ALA A 118 -14.36 4.56 2.11
CA ALA A 118 -14.93 3.46 1.34
C ALA A 118 -14.48 2.11 1.88
N VAL A 119 -13.21 2.01 2.31
CA VAL A 119 -12.67 0.80 2.95
C VAL A 119 -13.40 0.53 4.27
N PHE A 120 -13.59 1.55 5.10
CA PHE A 120 -14.31 1.44 6.38
C PHE A 120 -15.76 1.00 6.17
N ARG A 121 -16.48 1.60 5.20
CA ARG A 121 -17.85 1.17 4.87
C ARG A 121 -17.90 -0.28 4.38
N ARG A 122 -16.93 -0.71 3.57
CA ARG A 122 -16.85 -2.12 3.12
C ARG A 122 -16.67 -3.06 4.29
N MET A 123 -15.73 -2.77 5.21
CA MET A 123 -15.52 -3.59 6.41
C MET A 123 -16.77 -3.68 7.27
N SER A 124 -17.41 -2.55 7.54
CA SER A 124 -18.67 -2.49 8.32
C SER A 124 -19.78 -3.31 7.66
N THR A 125 -19.97 -3.17 6.35
CA THR A 125 -20.97 -3.93 5.60
C THR A 125 -20.69 -5.43 5.64
N LEU A 126 -19.43 -5.85 5.44
CA LEU A 126 -19.05 -7.25 5.46
C LEU A 126 -19.29 -7.89 6.84
N ALA A 127 -18.86 -7.22 7.92
CA ALA A 127 -19.03 -7.70 9.28
C ALA A 127 -20.52 -7.82 9.65
N HIS A 128 -21.31 -6.76 9.34
CA HIS A 128 -22.73 -6.74 9.63
C HIS A 128 -23.49 -7.85 8.88
N THR A 129 -23.30 -7.95 7.57
CA THR A 129 -23.95 -8.96 6.73
C THR A 129 -23.60 -10.38 7.18
N TYR A 130 -22.34 -10.62 7.53
CA TYR A 130 -21.88 -11.92 8.03
C TYR A 130 -22.57 -12.29 9.36
N THR A 131 -22.65 -11.34 10.29
CA THR A 131 -23.29 -11.54 11.60
C THR A 131 -24.81 -11.74 11.46
N GLU A 132 -25.49 -10.95 10.61
CA GLU A 132 -26.93 -11.12 10.35
C GLU A 132 -27.25 -12.48 9.73
N ALA A 133 -26.35 -13.03 8.93
CA ALA A 133 -26.46 -14.38 8.39
C ALA A 133 -26.20 -15.49 9.42
N GLY A 134 -25.95 -15.15 10.69
CA GLY A 134 -25.66 -16.08 11.77
C GLY A 134 -24.19 -16.51 11.86
N GLY A 135 -23.30 -15.84 11.18
CA GLY A 135 -21.86 -16.07 11.25
C GLY A 135 -21.27 -15.65 12.61
N THR A 136 -20.26 -16.38 13.04
CA THR A 136 -19.55 -16.14 14.31
C THR A 136 -18.05 -16.15 14.09
N ASP A 137 -17.28 -15.49 14.96
CA ASP A 137 -15.82 -15.43 14.91
C ASP A 137 -15.29 -14.98 13.52
N ALA A 138 -15.79 -13.83 13.06
CA ALA A 138 -15.40 -13.25 11.77
C ALA A 138 -13.91 -12.90 11.75
N ARG A 139 -13.20 -13.34 10.73
CA ARG A 139 -11.79 -13.04 10.46
C ARG A 139 -11.70 -12.27 9.15
N LEU A 140 -11.03 -11.11 9.17
CA LEU A 140 -10.76 -10.33 7.99
C LEU A 140 -9.45 -10.79 7.34
N LEU A 141 -9.49 -11.18 6.05
CA LEU A 141 -8.30 -11.47 5.26
C LEU A 141 -8.06 -10.36 4.25
N VAL A 142 -7.15 -9.45 4.54
CA VAL A 142 -6.78 -8.34 3.64
C VAL A 142 -5.81 -8.85 2.59
N HIS A 143 -6.08 -8.58 1.33
CA HIS A 143 -5.26 -9.04 0.20
C HIS A 143 -5.26 -8.03 -0.96
N ASP A 144 -4.24 -8.11 -1.83
CA ASP A 144 -4.18 -7.33 -3.06
C ASP A 144 -4.92 -8.02 -4.23
N GLU A 145 -5.15 -7.24 -5.29
CA GLU A 145 -5.79 -7.74 -6.50
C GLU A 145 -4.93 -8.77 -7.23
N ALA A 146 -3.64 -8.50 -7.37
CA ALA A 146 -2.78 -9.29 -8.25
C ALA A 146 -2.40 -10.65 -7.65
N HIS A 147 -1.72 -10.65 -6.50
CA HIS A 147 -1.19 -11.87 -5.88
C HIS A 147 -2.21 -12.54 -4.96
N GLY A 148 -2.84 -11.76 -4.09
CA GLY A 148 -3.74 -12.28 -3.06
C GLY A 148 -5.01 -12.90 -3.64
N ARG A 149 -5.64 -12.24 -4.62
CA ARG A 149 -6.81 -12.76 -5.33
C ARG A 149 -6.49 -14.08 -6.02
N GLU A 150 -5.33 -14.17 -6.69
CA GLU A 150 -4.91 -15.41 -7.37
C GLU A 150 -4.68 -16.53 -6.36
N MET A 151 -3.99 -16.27 -5.26
CA MET A 151 -3.73 -17.27 -4.21
C MET A 151 -5.02 -17.80 -3.59
N ILE A 152 -6.00 -16.93 -3.31
CA ILE A 152 -7.32 -17.33 -2.80
C ILE A 152 -8.04 -18.21 -3.83
N SER A 153 -8.01 -17.84 -5.11
CA SER A 153 -8.63 -18.60 -6.19
C SER A 153 -7.97 -19.97 -6.37
N LEU A 154 -6.65 -20.04 -6.29
CA LEU A 154 -5.91 -21.31 -6.36
C LEU A 154 -6.20 -22.20 -5.15
N ALA A 155 -6.28 -21.61 -3.95
CA ALA A 155 -6.66 -22.35 -2.74
C ALA A 155 -8.07 -22.94 -2.83
N ALA A 156 -9.01 -22.22 -3.44
CA ALA A 156 -10.36 -22.72 -3.68
C ALA A 156 -10.41 -23.82 -4.76
N ARG A 157 -9.57 -23.69 -5.80
CA ARG A 157 -9.56 -24.63 -6.93
C ARG A 157 -8.83 -25.93 -6.63
N PHE A 158 -7.72 -25.86 -5.93
CA PHE A 158 -6.80 -26.99 -5.73
C PHE A 158 -6.69 -27.44 -4.26
N GLY A 159 -7.32 -26.72 -3.33
CA GLY A 159 -7.30 -27.00 -1.90
C GLY A 159 -8.70 -27.02 -1.30
N ARG A 160 -8.78 -26.61 -0.03
CA ARG A 160 -10.05 -26.55 0.73
C ARG A 160 -10.74 -25.20 0.63
N GLY A 161 -10.15 -24.22 -0.05
CA GLY A 161 -10.61 -22.84 -0.02
C GLY A 161 -10.34 -22.15 1.33
N LEU A 162 -10.96 -20.98 1.50
CA LEU A 162 -10.93 -20.27 2.79
C LEU A 162 -11.92 -20.92 3.78
N PRO A 163 -11.62 -20.94 5.08
CA PRO A 163 -12.60 -21.25 6.12
C PRO A 163 -13.84 -20.34 6.01
N SER A 164 -15.01 -20.83 6.40
CA SER A 164 -16.27 -20.10 6.26
C SER A 164 -16.35 -18.79 7.06
N ASN A 165 -15.54 -18.65 8.10
CA ASN A 165 -15.43 -17.43 8.92
C ASN A 165 -14.34 -16.46 8.45
N VAL A 166 -13.60 -16.78 7.38
CA VAL A 166 -12.58 -15.90 6.79
C VAL A 166 -13.20 -15.10 5.66
N ILE A 167 -13.27 -13.79 5.83
CA ILE A 167 -13.90 -12.85 4.91
C ILE A 167 -12.80 -12.09 4.18
N PRO A 168 -12.63 -12.29 2.86
CA PRO A 168 -11.61 -11.58 2.10
C PRO A 168 -12.00 -10.13 1.84
N LEU A 169 -11.05 -9.22 2.05
CA LEU A 169 -11.12 -7.81 1.70
C LEU A 169 -9.99 -7.45 0.77
N GLU A 170 -10.33 -7.14 -0.47
CA GLU A 170 -9.36 -6.66 -1.45
C GLU A 170 -9.10 -5.18 -1.27
N VAL A 171 -7.80 -4.82 -1.27
CA VAL A 171 -7.31 -3.46 -1.22
C VAL A 171 -6.26 -3.23 -2.31
N ASP A 172 -6.15 -2.02 -2.82
CA ASP A 172 -5.20 -1.69 -3.89
C ASP A 172 -3.76 -1.65 -3.37
N ALA A 173 -3.58 -1.26 -2.10
CA ALA A 173 -2.27 -1.10 -1.48
C ALA A 173 -2.23 -1.72 -0.07
N LEU A 174 -1.61 -2.88 0.05
CA LEU A 174 -1.47 -3.58 1.34
C LEU A 174 -0.72 -2.73 2.38
N SER A 175 0.35 -2.04 1.99
CA SER A 175 1.13 -1.18 2.89
C SER A 175 0.38 0.06 3.34
N GLY A 176 -0.75 0.38 2.71
CA GLY A 176 -1.67 1.45 3.10
C GLY A 176 -2.70 1.02 4.16
N PHE A 177 -2.88 -0.30 4.36
CA PHE A 177 -3.76 -0.83 5.40
C PHE A 177 -3.01 -0.82 6.74
N GLY A 178 -3.06 0.30 7.43
CA GLY A 178 -2.30 0.57 8.65
C GLY A 178 -3.04 0.20 9.94
N HIS A 179 -2.48 0.65 11.06
CA HIS A 179 -3.05 0.39 12.38
C HIS A 179 -4.47 0.96 12.55
N ALA A 180 -4.77 2.10 11.90
CA ALA A 180 -6.10 2.72 11.97
C ALA A 180 -7.16 1.83 11.29
N GLU A 181 -6.85 1.28 10.11
CA GLU A 181 -7.71 0.35 9.39
C GLU A 181 -7.87 -0.97 10.15
N MET A 182 -6.80 -1.48 10.77
CA MET A 182 -6.84 -2.68 11.60
C MET A 182 -7.73 -2.49 12.84
N LEU A 183 -7.60 -1.35 13.53
CA LEU A 183 -8.44 -1.01 14.68
C LEU A 183 -9.91 -0.81 14.26
N ALA A 184 -10.15 -0.19 13.10
CA ALA A 184 -11.49 -0.04 12.54
C ALA A 184 -12.11 -1.41 12.21
N ALA A 185 -11.34 -2.37 11.72
CA ALA A 185 -11.83 -3.74 11.49
C ALA A 185 -12.29 -4.40 12.81
N PHE A 186 -11.52 -4.28 13.89
CA PHE A 186 -11.95 -4.75 15.22
C PHE A 186 -13.21 -4.04 15.70
N ALA A 187 -13.30 -2.72 15.52
CA ALA A 187 -14.51 -1.95 15.87
C ALA A 187 -15.74 -2.36 15.03
N CYS A 188 -15.54 -2.86 13.81
CA CYS A 188 -16.62 -3.44 12.98
C CYS A 188 -17.08 -4.83 13.45
N GLY A 189 -16.33 -5.50 14.34
CA GLY A 189 -16.69 -6.82 14.90
C GLY A 189 -15.87 -8.00 14.38
N PHE A 190 -14.79 -7.75 13.63
CA PHE A 190 -13.83 -8.80 13.30
C PHE A 190 -12.99 -9.16 14.52
N GLY A 191 -12.89 -10.45 14.85
CA GLY A 191 -12.05 -10.94 15.94
C GLY A 191 -10.57 -11.02 15.58
N HIS A 192 -10.27 -11.14 14.28
CA HIS A 192 -8.91 -11.25 13.75
C HIS A 192 -8.77 -10.48 12.44
N VAL A 193 -7.57 -9.95 12.23
CA VAL A 193 -7.16 -9.32 10.96
C VAL A 193 -5.87 -9.97 10.49
N ASP A 194 -5.94 -10.63 9.34
CA ASP A 194 -4.80 -11.26 8.66
C ASP A 194 -4.49 -10.48 7.39
N VAL A 195 -3.21 -10.28 7.08
CA VAL A 195 -2.77 -9.64 5.83
C VAL A 195 -2.02 -10.65 4.99
N LEU A 196 -2.55 -10.96 3.82
CA LEU A 196 -1.90 -11.84 2.84
C LEU A 196 -0.86 -11.04 2.05
N LEU A 197 0.41 -11.17 2.45
CA LEU A 197 1.51 -10.41 1.86
C LEU A 197 1.77 -10.83 0.42
N SER A 198 1.96 -9.86 -0.46
CA SER A 198 2.48 -10.09 -1.80
C SER A 198 4.01 -9.94 -1.83
N PRO A 199 4.69 -10.54 -2.82
CA PRO A 199 6.15 -10.43 -2.94
C PRO A 199 6.69 -9.00 -3.07
N LYS A 200 5.83 -8.04 -3.49
CA LYS A 200 6.19 -6.63 -3.66
C LYS A 200 5.85 -5.75 -2.44
N THR A 201 5.30 -6.35 -1.38
CA THR A 201 4.84 -5.59 -0.21
C THR A 201 6.01 -5.24 0.71
N GLU A 202 6.04 -4.02 1.23
CA GLU A 202 6.95 -3.59 2.30
C GLU A 202 6.55 -4.23 3.64
N ARG A 203 7.00 -5.46 3.85
CA ARG A 203 6.66 -6.27 5.02
C ARG A 203 6.89 -5.54 6.35
N GLY A 204 8.03 -4.84 6.49
CA GLY A 204 8.37 -4.13 7.71
C GLY A 204 7.39 -3.01 8.08
N VAL A 205 6.79 -2.35 7.10
CA VAL A 205 5.74 -1.34 7.35
C VAL A 205 4.50 -2.01 7.94
N ILE A 206 4.04 -3.11 7.36
CA ILE A 206 2.86 -3.83 7.83
C ILE A 206 3.08 -4.39 9.25
N GLU A 207 4.24 -4.99 9.50
CA GLU A 207 4.59 -5.53 10.84
C GLU A 207 4.61 -4.43 11.90
N ALA A 208 5.17 -3.26 11.59
CA ALA A 208 5.16 -2.12 12.49
C ALA A 208 3.74 -1.61 12.77
N GLN A 209 2.89 -1.53 11.75
CA GLN A 209 1.49 -1.12 11.90
C GLN A 209 0.67 -2.15 12.69
N ALA A 210 0.89 -3.44 12.46
CA ALA A 210 0.25 -4.50 13.23
C ALA A 210 0.64 -4.45 14.71
N ALA A 211 1.90 -4.19 15.03
CA ALA A 211 2.36 -4.02 16.41
C ALA A 211 1.68 -2.81 17.09
N LEU A 212 1.49 -1.69 16.38
CA LEU A 212 0.76 -0.52 16.88
C LEU A 212 -0.71 -0.84 17.14
N ALA A 213 -1.37 -1.55 16.21
CA ALA A 213 -2.76 -1.97 16.37
C ALA A 213 -2.94 -2.91 17.59
N GLN A 214 -2.05 -3.86 17.78
CA GLN A 214 -2.07 -4.77 18.92
C GLN A 214 -1.89 -4.02 20.26
N ALA A 215 -0.99 -3.05 20.32
CA ALA A 215 -0.81 -2.22 21.52
C ALA A 215 -2.05 -1.37 21.84
N GLY A 216 -2.74 -0.87 20.79
CA GLY A 216 -3.98 -0.10 20.94
C GLY A 216 -5.20 -0.94 21.32
N ALA A 217 -5.27 -2.20 20.86
CA ALA A 217 -6.39 -3.10 21.17
C ALA A 217 -6.30 -3.72 22.57
N GLY A 218 -5.13 -3.74 23.19
CA GLY A 218 -4.89 -4.31 24.54
C GLY A 218 -4.99 -3.31 25.69
N SER A 219 -5.30 -2.06 25.39
CA SER A 219 -5.53 -0.99 26.37
C SER A 219 -7.02 -0.65 26.47
#